data_1a19d581d6395ca36844c255c79a8c48
#
_entry.id   1a19d581d6395ca36844c255c79a8c48
#
_cell.length_a   1.000
_cell.length_b   1.000
_cell.length_c   1.000
_cell.angle_alpha   90.00
_cell.angle_beta   90.00
_cell.angle_gamma   90.00
#
_symmetry.space_group_name_H-M   'P 1'
#
loop_
_entity.id
_entity.type
_entity.pdbx_description
1 polymer ?
#
loop_
_entity_poly.entity_id
_entity_poly.type
_entity_poly.pdbx_seq_one_letter_code
_entity_poly.pdbx_strand_id
1 'polypeptide(L)'
;MIIKALETLSTSYTNHTLDSIIEKYNSIIGKEGGQRIFWDFGVTKENQQVQNVNKTLEQAITEKKYISFHYRNASGKESDLTVEPLAIHYKWYAWYLFAYRDEKEQYYTFKVARMKDVEILNKKSMTDHGDIEERMKESEQNYYKTCINIEVHFEEQESGLIQEYFPDCQIEKMMNGVCRTFIGVPAKERLWKALLLSFGDRVKVVAPEEYKRELI
;
A
#
# COMPACT_ATOMS: atom_id res chain seq x y z
N MET A 1 15.72 -14.26 -12.80
CA MET A 1 15.16 -13.53 -11.63
C MET A 1 14.05 -12.55 -12.02
N ILE A 2 14.30 -11.59 -12.91
CA ILE A 2 13.32 -10.55 -13.34
C ILE A 2 12.01 -11.14 -13.88
N ILE A 3 12.06 -12.16 -14.71
CA ILE A 3 10.85 -12.75 -15.31
C ILE A 3 9.91 -13.39 -14.29
N LYS A 4 10.43 -14.08 -13.29
CA LYS A 4 9.56 -14.64 -12.25
C LYS A 4 8.86 -13.54 -11.45
N ALA A 5 9.52 -12.42 -11.20
CA ALA A 5 8.88 -11.26 -10.61
C ALA A 5 7.76 -10.72 -11.53
N LEU A 6 8.02 -10.66 -12.84
CA LEU A 6 7.02 -10.26 -13.84
C LEU A 6 5.87 -11.27 -13.97
N GLU A 7 6.15 -12.58 -14.00
CA GLU A 7 5.14 -13.64 -14.00
C GLU A 7 4.27 -13.57 -12.74
N THR A 8 4.86 -13.29 -11.59
CA THR A 8 4.12 -13.16 -10.34
C THR A 8 3.31 -11.87 -10.29
N LEU A 9 3.84 -10.77 -10.82
CA LEU A 9 3.07 -9.52 -10.99
C LEU A 9 1.91 -9.70 -11.96
N SER A 10 2.05 -10.49 -13.04
CA SER A 10 0.95 -10.76 -13.98
C SER A 10 -0.20 -11.53 -13.34
N THR A 11 0.04 -12.28 -12.26
CA THR A 11 -1.05 -12.93 -11.49
C THR A 11 -1.89 -11.94 -10.69
N SER A 12 -1.31 -10.80 -10.33
CA SER A 12 -1.97 -9.73 -9.57
C SER A 12 -2.44 -8.58 -10.46
N TYR A 13 -1.86 -8.43 -11.64
CA TYR A 13 -2.13 -7.36 -12.58
C TYR A 13 -2.16 -7.89 -14.02
N THR A 14 -3.34 -8.07 -14.58
CA THR A 14 -3.51 -8.55 -15.95
C THR A 14 -3.24 -7.41 -16.94
N ASN A 15 -2.11 -7.45 -17.61
CA ASN A 15 -1.72 -6.49 -18.65
C ASN A 15 -1.18 -7.22 -19.87
N HIS A 16 -1.83 -7.06 -21.02
CA HIS A 16 -1.42 -7.72 -22.29
C HIS A 16 0.01 -7.40 -22.71
N THR A 17 0.52 -6.21 -22.38
CA THR A 17 1.91 -5.83 -22.64
C THR A 17 2.86 -6.65 -21.79
N LEU A 18 2.54 -6.84 -20.51
CA LEU A 18 3.33 -7.63 -19.58
C LEU A 18 3.37 -9.11 -20.02
N ASP A 19 2.21 -9.68 -20.36
CA ASP A 19 2.11 -11.05 -20.87
C ASP A 19 2.92 -11.23 -22.15
N SER A 20 2.84 -10.29 -23.09
CA SER A 20 3.63 -10.29 -24.33
C SER A 20 5.15 -10.18 -24.09
N ILE A 21 5.57 -9.41 -23.09
CA ILE A 21 6.99 -9.31 -22.69
C ILE A 21 7.47 -10.63 -22.10
N ILE A 22 6.68 -11.25 -21.23
CA ILE A 22 6.97 -12.54 -20.61
C ILE A 22 7.10 -13.64 -21.69
N GLU A 23 6.15 -13.71 -22.63
CA GLU A 23 6.19 -14.66 -23.74
C GLU A 23 7.44 -14.47 -24.63
N LYS A 24 7.72 -13.25 -25.06
CA LYS A 24 8.91 -12.95 -25.87
C LYS A 24 10.20 -13.35 -25.17
N TYR A 25 10.30 -13.04 -23.91
CA TYR A 25 11.51 -13.37 -23.15
C TYR A 25 11.66 -14.87 -22.94
N ASN A 26 10.58 -15.59 -22.60
CA ASN A 26 10.59 -17.04 -22.48
C ASN A 26 10.95 -17.73 -23.81
N SER A 27 10.61 -17.12 -24.96
CA SER A 27 10.99 -17.61 -26.28
C SER A 27 12.48 -17.42 -26.59
N ILE A 28 13.13 -16.41 -26.00
CA ILE A 28 14.55 -16.08 -26.25
C ILE A 28 15.49 -16.92 -25.37
N ILE A 29 15.14 -17.10 -24.09
CA ILE A 29 16.05 -17.70 -23.09
C ILE A 29 15.93 -19.23 -23.04
N GLY A 30 14.84 -19.81 -23.55
CA GLY A 30 14.59 -21.24 -23.41
C GLY A 30 14.31 -21.64 -21.95
N LYS A 31 13.73 -22.81 -21.74
CA LYS A 31 13.44 -23.35 -20.40
C LYS A 31 14.66 -24.00 -19.72
N GLU A 32 15.86 -23.55 -19.99
CA GLU A 32 17.07 -24.11 -19.40
C GLU A 32 17.42 -23.39 -18.08
N GLY A 33 17.43 -24.17 -17.02
CA GLY A 33 17.94 -23.81 -15.71
C GLY A 33 16.89 -23.99 -14.60
N GLY A 34 17.07 -25.05 -13.81
CA GLY A 34 16.25 -25.32 -12.62
C GLY A 34 16.22 -24.10 -11.68
N GLN A 35 15.14 -23.36 -11.73
CA GLN A 35 14.97 -22.14 -10.97
C GLN A 35 14.74 -22.50 -9.51
N ARG A 36 15.60 -22.00 -8.60
CA ARG A 36 15.56 -22.29 -7.17
C ARG A 36 14.98 -21.13 -6.33
N ILE A 37 14.62 -20.02 -6.99
CA ILE A 37 14.01 -18.87 -6.33
C ILE A 37 12.57 -18.75 -6.82
N PHE A 38 11.64 -18.86 -5.88
CA PHE A 38 10.20 -18.73 -6.12
C PHE A 38 9.72 -17.49 -5.40
N TRP A 39 8.87 -16.71 -6.07
CA TRP A 39 8.21 -15.56 -5.50
C TRP A 39 6.74 -15.91 -5.33
N ASP A 40 6.25 -15.84 -4.11
CA ASP A 40 4.83 -16.02 -3.80
C ASP A 40 4.31 -14.74 -3.13
N PHE A 41 3.49 -14.01 -3.86
CA PHE A 41 2.73 -12.88 -3.32
C PHE A 41 1.31 -13.31 -2.93
N GLY A 42 1.13 -14.56 -2.53
CA GLY A 42 -0.16 -15.18 -2.25
C GLY A 42 -1.03 -14.42 -1.25
N VAL A 43 -0.42 -13.66 -0.34
CA VAL A 43 -1.12 -12.74 0.57
C VAL A 43 -1.79 -11.57 -0.19
N THR A 44 -1.38 -11.34 -1.44
CA THR A 44 -1.80 -10.21 -2.27
C THR A 44 -2.67 -10.65 -3.43
N LYS A 45 -3.24 -11.87 -3.38
CA LYS A 45 -4.15 -12.35 -4.42
C LYS A 45 -5.35 -11.41 -4.50
N GLU A 46 -5.20 -10.39 -5.34
CA GLU A 46 -6.23 -9.40 -5.57
C GLU A 46 -7.46 -10.10 -6.16
N ASN A 47 -8.63 -9.75 -5.64
CA ASN A 47 -9.86 -10.29 -6.19
C ASN A 47 -10.10 -9.72 -7.60
N GLN A 48 -10.92 -10.41 -8.39
CA GLN A 48 -11.27 -10.01 -9.77
C GLN A 48 -11.81 -8.57 -9.84
N GLN A 49 -12.47 -8.09 -8.80
CA GLN A 49 -12.99 -6.73 -8.74
C GLN A 49 -11.87 -5.68 -8.77
N VAL A 50 -10.80 -5.86 -8.00
CA VAL A 50 -9.66 -4.93 -7.98
C VAL A 50 -8.96 -4.90 -9.34
N GLN A 51 -8.80 -6.06 -9.97
CA GLN A 51 -8.23 -6.14 -11.32
C GLN A 51 -9.08 -5.37 -12.36
N ASN A 52 -10.41 -5.50 -12.30
CA ASN A 52 -11.32 -4.78 -13.19
C ASN A 52 -11.25 -3.27 -12.95
N VAL A 53 -11.23 -2.84 -11.68
CA VAL A 53 -11.09 -1.43 -11.32
C VAL A 53 -9.75 -0.88 -11.84
N ASN A 54 -8.63 -1.59 -11.64
CA ASN A 54 -7.33 -1.17 -12.16
C ASN A 54 -7.34 -0.95 -13.67
N LYS A 55 -7.98 -1.83 -14.46
CA LYS A 55 -8.13 -1.64 -15.92
C LYS A 55 -8.90 -0.37 -16.26
N THR A 56 -10.00 -0.10 -15.54
CA THR A 56 -10.79 1.13 -15.73
C THR A 56 -9.96 2.36 -15.39
N LEU A 57 -9.18 2.32 -14.30
CA LEU A 57 -8.29 3.42 -13.90
C LEU A 57 -7.19 3.66 -14.92
N GLU A 58 -6.54 2.60 -15.41
CA GLU A 58 -5.50 2.69 -16.43
C GLU A 58 -6.02 3.33 -17.73
N GLN A 59 -7.23 2.92 -18.16
CA GLN A 59 -7.89 3.53 -19.30
C GLN A 59 -8.17 5.01 -19.07
N ALA A 60 -8.73 5.39 -17.91
CA ALA A 60 -9.04 6.77 -17.59
C ALA A 60 -7.79 7.66 -17.56
N ILE A 61 -6.68 7.16 -16.99
CA ILE A 61 -5.38 7.85 -16.96
C ILE A 61 -4.86 8.06 -18.39
N THR A 62 -4.88 7.00 -19.21
CA THR A 62 -4.41 7.06 -20.60
C THR A 62 -5.23 8.03 -21.44
N GLU A 63 -6.56 8.04 -21.25
CA GLU A 63 -7.48 8.94 -21.97
C GLU A 63 -7.55 10.35 -21.36
N LYS A 64 -6.85 10.59 -20.24
CA LYS A 64 -6.91 11.83 -19.45
C LYS A 64 -8.33 12.24 -19.12
N LYS A 65 -9.11 11.32 -18.59
CA LYS A 65 -10.51 11.52 -18.22
C LYS A 65 -10.72 11.42 -16.72
N TYR A 66 -11.67 12.20 -16.23
CA TYR A 66 -12.16 12.08 -14.87
C TYR A 66 -12.89 10.76 -14.64
N ILE A 67 -12.87 10.32 -13.39
CA ILE A 67 -13.66 9.19 -12.92
C ILE A 67 -14.59 9.60 -11.78
N SER A 68 -15.70 8.89 -11.65
CA SER A 68 -16.52 8.90 -10.44
C SER A 68 -16.52 7.52 -9.81
N PHE A 69 -16.65 7.45 -8.50
CA PHE A 69 -16.73 6.21 -7.75
C PHE A 69 -17.29 6.41 -6.35
N HIS A 70 -17.89 5.34 -5.82
CA HIS A 70 -18.26 5.26 -4.42
C HIS A 70 -17.05 4.79 -3.58
N TYR A 71 -16.73 5.48 -2.48
CA TYR A 71 -15.56 5.21 -1.65
C TYR A 71 -15.90 5.07 -0.18
N ARG A 72 -15.47 3.95 0.42
CA ARG A 72 -15.54 3.75 1.87
C ARG A 72 -14.15 3.88 2.49
N ASN A 73 -13.92 4.92 3.27
CA ASN A 73 -12.62 5.15 3.88
C ASN A 73 -12.33 4.20 5.06
N ALA A 74 -11.14 4.29 5.66
CA ALA A 74 -10.72 3.42 6.77
C ALA A 74 -11.58 3.57 8.04
N SER A 75 -12.21 4.73 8.25
CA SER A 75 -13.12 4.99 9.38
C SER A 75 -14.57 4.54 9.10
N GLY A 76 -14.84 3.97 7.91
CA GLY A 76 -16.17 3.51 7.52
C GLY A 76 -17.07 4.59 6.90
N LYS A 77 -16.59 5.84 6.78
CA LYS A 77 -17.36 6.90 6.11
C LYS A 77 -17.41 6.65 4.62
N GLU A 78 -18.59 6.74 4.05
CA GLU A 78 -18.87 6.58 2.63
C GLU A 78 -19.07 7.93 1.95
N SER A 79 -18.67 8.03 0.69
CA SER A 79 -18.83 9.24 -0.13
C SER A 79 -18.71 8.92 -1.62
N ASP A 80 -19.48 9.62 -2.43
CA ASP A 80 -19.32 9.62 -3.87
C ASP A 80 -18.31 10.70 -4.24
N LEU A 81 -17.33 10.31 -5.04
CA LEU A 81 -16.19 11.15 -5.37
C LEU A 81 -16.02 11.26 -6.88
N THR A 82 -15.68 12.45 -7.33
CA THR A 82 -15.21 12.71 -8.69
C THR A 82 -13.77 13.20 -8.61
N VAL A 83 -12.87 12.55 -9.33
CA VAL A 83 -11.44 12.88 -9.30
C VAL A 83 -10.82 12.78 -10.69
N GLU A 84 -9.70 13.44 -10.87
CA GLU A 84 -8.78 13.21 -11.97
C GLU A 84 -7.78 12.12 -11.57
N PRO A 85 -7.80 10.93 -12.18
CA PRO A 85 -6.86 9.87 -11.89
C PRO A 85 -5.51 10.18 -12.55
N LEU A 86 -4.41 10.09 -11.79
CA LEU A 86 -3.08 10.46 -12.26
C LEU A 86 -2.12 9.28 -12.35
N ALA A 87 -2.13 8.40 -11.37
CA ALA A 87 -1.29 7.21 -11.34
C ALA A 87 -1.91 6.10 -10.49
N ILE A 88 -1.61 4.85 -10.82
CA ILE A 88 -1.84 3.70 -9.94
C ILE A 88 -0.50 3.13 -9.50
N HIS A 89 -0.40 2.77 -8.23
CA HIS A 89 0.81 2.19 -7.69
C HIS A 89 0.50 1.07 -6.70
N TYR A 90 1.38 0.06 -6.66
CA TYR A 90 1.30 -1.03 -5.70
C TYR A 90 2.23 -0.76 -4.52
N LYS A 91 1.67 -0.67 -3.32
CA LYS A 91 2.42 -0.41 -2.09
C LYS A 91 1.70 -1.02 -0.88
N TRP A 92 2.45 -1.45 0.14
CA TRP A 92 1.89 -2.06 1.36
C TRP A 92 0.86 -3.15 1.08
N TYR A 93 1.21 -4.05 0.16
CA TYR A 93 0.38 -5.19 -0.26
C TYR A 93 -1.00 -4.79 -0.82
N ALA A 94 -1.13 -3.61 -1.42
CA ALA A 94 -2.37 -3.14 -2.02
C ALA A 94 -2.14 -2.16 -3.17
N TRP A 95 -3.11 -2.07 -4.06
CA TRP A 95 -3.18 -1.07 -5.12
C TRP A 95 -3.77 0.23 -4.60
N TYR A 96 -3.19 1.32 -5.03
CA TYR A 96 -3.60 2.67 -4.71
C TYR A 96 -3.71 3.50 -5.98
N LEU A 97 -4.76 4.33 -6.03
CA LEU A 97 -4.91 5.40 -7.01
C LEU A 97 -4.39 6.70 -6.41
N PHE A 98 -3.46 7.34 -7.09
CA PHE A 98 -3.10 8.73 -6.85
C PHE A 98 -3.92 9.62 -7.77
N ALA A 99 -4.65 10.59 -7.23
CA ALA A 99 -5.61 11.39 -7.95
C ALA A 99 -5.68 12.83 -7.43
N TYR A 100 -6.11 13.75 -8.29
CA TYR A 100 -6.36 15.13 -7.95
C TYR A 100 -7.86 15.40 -7.80
N ARG A 101 -8.23 16.17 -6.78
CA ARG A 101 -9.60 16.61 -6.54
C ARG A 101 -9.71 18.12 -6.77
N ASP A 102 -10.39 18.52 -7.84
CA ASP A 102 -10.60 19.93 -8.19
C ASP A 102 -11.27 20.72 -7.04
N GLU A 103 -12.32 20.13 -6.42
CA GLU A 103 -13.08 20.78 -5.34
C GLU A 103 -12.24 21.15 -4.12
N LYS A 104 -11.11 20.49 -3.93
CA LYS A 104 -10.22 20.67 -2.78
C LYS A 104 -8.85 21.21 -3.19
N GLU A 105 -8.58 21.27 -4.48
CA GLU A 105 -7.27 21.66 -5.04
C GLU A 105 -6.11 20.86 -4.41
N GLN A 106 -6.34 19.55 -4.18
CA GLN A 106 -5.40 18.69 -3.46
C GLN A 106 -5.28 17.31 -4.09
N TYR A 107 -4.12 16.70 -3.88
CA TYR A 107 -3.86 15.32 -4.23
C TYR A 107 -4.30 14.37 -3.13
N TYR A 108 -4.85 13.24 -3.52
CA TYR A 108 -5.31 12.18 -2.62
C TYR A 108 -4.84 10.82 -3.09
N THR A 109 -4.63 9.92 -2.13
CA THR A 109 -4.36 8.51 -2.41
C THR A 109 -5.53 7.67 -1.92
N PHE A 110 -6.11 6.88 -2.82
CA PHE A 110 -7.26 6.02 -2.55
C PHE A 110 -6.86 4.56 -2.67
N LYS A 111 -7.20 3.74 -1.68
CA LYS A 111 -7.01 2.28 -1.77
C LYS A 111 -8.02 1.69 -2.74
N VAL A 112 -7.56 1.06 -3.82
CA VAL A 112 -8.43 0.56 -4.91
C VAL A 112 -9.46 -0.45 -4.42
N ALA A 113 -9.09 -1.34 -3.50
CA ALA A 113 -10.02 -2.33 -2.91
C ALA A 113 -11.22 -1.71 -2.16
N ARG A 114 -11.22 -0.40 -1.91
CA ARG A 114 -12.31 0.35 -1.26
C ARG A 114 -13.16 1.16 -2.22
N MET A 115 -12.86 1.08 -3.53
CA MET A 115 -13.59 1.75 -4.59
C MET A 115 -14.68 0.82 -5.13
N LYS A 116 -15.86 1.36 -5.37
CA LYS A 116 -16.98 0.67 -6.00
C LYS A 116 -17.57 1.55 -7.09
N ASP A 117 -18.21 0.94 -8.06
CA ASP A 117 -18.97 1.63 -9.10
C ASP A 117 -18.12 2.69 -9.81
N VAL A 118 -16.92 2.29 -10.24
CA VAL A 118 -15.96 3.18 -10.90
C VAL A 118 -16.37 3.39 -12.35
N GLU A 119 -16.66 4.63 -12.71
CA GLU A 119 -17.09 5.04 -14.04
C GLU A 119 -16.15 6.11 -14.63
N ILE A 120 -15.82 5.97 -15.92
CA ILE A 120 -15.08 6.98 -16.66
C ILE A 120 -16.06 8.05 -17.14
N LEU A 121 -15.82 9.28 -16.77
CA LEU A 121 -16.67 10.40 -17.15
C LEU A 121 -16.27 10.96 -18.52
N ASN A 122 -17.23 11.55 -19.23
CA ASN A 122 -16.95 12.26 -20.49
C ASN A 122 -16.40 13.68 -20.24
N LYS A 123 -15.57 13.84 -19.19
CA LYS A 123 -14.87 15.07 -18.82
C LYS A 123 -13.37 14.83 -18.97
N LYS A 124 -12.71 15.55 -19.86
CA LYS A 124 -11.27 15.50 -20.01
C LYS A 124 -10.57 16.39 -19.00
N SER A 125 -9.43 15.93 -18.52
CA SER A 125 -8.50 16.77 -17.79
C SER A 125 -7.75 17.68 -18.74
N MET A 126 -7.55 18.92 -18.32
CA MET A 126 -6.74 19.93 -18.98
C MET A 126 -5.62 20.45 -18.06
N THR A 127 -5.54 19.92 -16.84
CA THR A 127 -4.60 20.39 -15.82
C THR A 127 -3.22 19.79 -16.04
N ASP A 128 -2.20 20.64 -16.05
CA ASP A 128 -0.81 20.18 -16.02
C ASP A 128 -0.37 19.99 -14.56
N HIS A 129 -0.12 18.76 -14.18
CA HIS A 129 0.32 18.40 -12.84
C HIS A 129 1.85 18.34 -12.68
N GLY A 130 2.61 18.59 -13.77
CA GLY A 130 4.05 18.44 -13.77
C GLY A 130 4.50 16.99 -13.62
N ASP A 131 5.59 16.76 -12.88
CA ASP A 131 6.09 15.41 -12.61
C ASP A 131 5.24 14.70 -11.54
N ILE A 132 4.48 13.69 -11.98
CA ILE A 132 3.58 12.93 -11.11
C ILE A 132 4.35 12.13 -10.05
N GLU A 133 5.54 11.61 -10.39
CA GLU A 133 6.36 10.86 -9.43
C GLU A 133 6.85 11.77 -8.30
N GLU A 134 7.26 13.00 -8.61
CA GLU A 134 7.64 14.01 -7.63
C GLU A 134 6.45 14.37 -6.72
N ARG A 135 5.26 14.61 -7.30
CA ARG A 135 4.02 14.87 -6.55
C ARG A 135 3.64 13.73 -5.62
N MET A 136 3.81 12.50 -6.06
CA MET A 136 3.57 11.32 -5.22
C MET A 136 4.54 11.28 -4.04
N LYS A 137 5.84 11.55 -4.27
CA LYS A 137 6.87 11.62 -3.22
C LYS A 137 6.59 12.74 -2.21
N GLU A 138 6.18 13.92 -2.66
CA GLU A 138 5.79 15.03 -1.78
C GLU A 138 4.58 14.66 -0.92
N SER A 139 3.55 14.06 -1.53
CA SER A 139 2.36 13.60 -0.82
C SER A 139 2.69 12.56 0.24
N GLU A 140 3.58 11.63 -0.08
CA GLU A 140 4.06 10.62 0.85
C GLU A 140 4.88 11.21 2.00
N GLN A 141 5.80 12.12 1.72
CA GLN A 141 6.55 12.82 2.76
C GLN A 141 5.64 13.58 3.73
N ASN A 142 4.60 14.24 3.21
CA ASN A 142 3.60 14.91 4.05
C ASN A 142 2.80 13.93 4.91
N TYR A 143 2.50 12.73 4.40
CA TYR A 143 1.89 11.67 5.17
C TYR A 143 2.80 11.20 6.31
N TYR A 144 4.10 10.97 6.05
CA TYR A 144 5.06 10.57 7.08
C TYR A 144 5.30 11.64 8.15
N LYS A 145 5.14 12.92 7.85
CA LYS A 145 5.18 13.99 8.87
C LYS A 145 4.07 13.85 9.93
N THR A 146 3.03 13.07 9.66
CA THR A 146 1.94 12.79 10.62
C THR A 146 2.19 11.53 11.45
N CYS A 147 3.34 10.88 11.30
CA CYS A 147 3.71 9.71 12.09
C CYS A 147 3.97 10.11 13.55
N ILE A 148 3.62 9.19 14.41
CA ILE A 148 3.86 9.26 15.84
C ILE A 148 4.86 8.18 16.22
N ASN A 149 5.63 8.43 17.27
CA ASN A 149 6.51 7.43 17.84
C ASN A 149 5.79 6.71 18.98
N ILE A 150 5.66 5.41 18.86
CA ILE A 150 5.11 4.52 19.89
C ILE A 150 6.25 3.83 20.62
N GLU A 151 6.34 3.98 21.92
CA GLU A 151 7.26 3.20 22.74
C GLU A 151 6.60 1.86 23.14
N VAL A 152 7.29 0.77 22.81
CA VAL A 152 6.84 -0.58 23.14
C VAL A 152 7.89 -1.33 23.95
N HIS A 153 7.43 -2.07 24.97
CA HIS A 153 8.24 -2.97 25.77
C HIS A 153 7.79 -4.41 25.52
N PHE A 154 8.75 -5.34 25.46
CA PHE A 154 8.48 -6.73 25.14
C PHE A 154 9.60 -7.64 25.65
N GLU A 155 9.35 -8.93 25.73
CA GLU A 155 10.34 -9.94 26.09
C GLU A 155 11.31 -10.18 24.91
N GLU A 156 12.57 -10.49 25.22
CA GLU A 156 13.63 -10.66 24.20
C GLU A 156 13.28 -11.67 23.10
N GLN A 157 12.49 -12.69 23.41
CA GLN A 157 12.04 -13.69 22.45
C GLN A 157 11.16 -13.14 21.32
N GLU A 158 10.51 -11.99 21.52
CA GLU A 158 9.66 -11.33 20.51
C GLU A 158 10.47 -10.44 19.57
N SER A 159 11.79 -10.25 19.81
CA SER A 159 12.63 -9.33 19.06
C SER A 159 12.66 -9.62 17.55
N GLY A 160 12.69 -10.90 17.16
CA GLY A 160 12.69 -11.29 15.76
C GLY A 160 11.42 -10.87 15.03
N LEU A 161 10.25 -11.13 15.63
CA LEU A 161 8.97 -10.80 15.05
C LEU A 161 8.69 -9.29 15.06
N ILE A 162 9.16 -8.57 16.09
CA ILE A 162 9.11 -7.10 16.13
C ILE A 162 9.91 -6.51 14.97
N GLN A 163 11.13 -7.00 14.71
CA GLN A 163 11.95 -6.53 13.59
C GLN A 163 11.38 -6.90 12.22
N GLU A 164 10.70 -8.05 12.12
CA GLU A 164 10.02 -8.46 10.89
C GLU A 164 8.87 -7.50 10.54
N TYR A 165 8.05 -7.11 11.52
CA TYR A 165 6.92 -6.22 11.32
C TYR A 165 7.29 -4.74 11.26
N PHE A 166 8.38 -4.35 11.94
CA PHE A 166 8.86 -2.98 12.05
C PHE A 166 10.37 -2.92 11.78
N PRO A 167 10.81 -3.13 10.52
CA PRO A 167 12.22 -3.33 10.17
C PRO A 167 13.12 -2.13 10.50
N ASP A 168 12.55 -0.93 10.57
CA ASP A 168 13.31 0.29 10.86
C ASP A 168 13.51 0.54 12.36
N CYS A 169 12.95 -0.32 13.23
CA CYS A 169 13.04 -0.15 14.67
C CYS A 169 14.42 -0.58 15.21
N GLN A 170 14.92 0.15 16.20
CA GLN A 170 16.13 -0.22 16.95
C GLN A 170 15.72 -0.78 18.31
N ILE A 171 16.17 -2.00 18.62
CA ILE A 171 15.84 -2.69 19.85
C ILE A 171 16.93 -2.43 20.88
N GLU A 172 16.53 -1.93 22.04
CA GLU A 172 17.39 -1.73 23.20
C GLU A 172 17.07 -2.77 24.28
N LYS A 173 18.09 -3.46 24.76
CA LYS A 173 17.95 -4.39 25.89
C LYS A 173 17.90 -3.60 27.20
N MET A 174 16.87 -3.86 27.99
CA MET A 174 16.71 -3.34 29.35
C MET A 174 17.11 -4.39 30.37
N MET A 175 16.91 -4.08 31.65
CA MET A 175 17.13 -5.07 32.72
C MET A 175 16.05 -6.16 32.69
N ASN A 176 16.36 -7.33 33.26
CA ASN A 176 15.45 -8.45 33.46
C ASN A 176 14.84 -9.09 32.19
N GLY A 177 15.60 -9.07 31.05
CA GLY A 177 15.15 -9.72 29.80
C GLY A 177 14.05 -8.96 29.06
N VAL A 178 13.76 -7.74 29.47
CA VAL A 178 12.83 -6.84 28.76
C VAL A 178 13.61 -6.06 27.71
N CYS A 179 13.01 -5.92 26.54
CA CYS A 179 13.49 -5.07 25.45
C CYS A 179 12.55 -3.89 25.27
N ARG A 180 13.09 -2.81 24.72
CA ARG A 180 12.40 -1.57 24.37
C ARG A 180 12.69 -1.21 22.91
N THR A 181 11.70 -0.67 22.22
CA THR A 181 11.90 -0.01 20.93
C THR A 181 10.93 1.14 20.74
N PHE A 182 11.26 2.02 19.78
CA PHE A 182 10.38 3.08 19.30
C PHE A 182 9.97 2.77 17.86
N ILE A 183 8.68 2.78 17.60
CA ILE A 183 8.09 2.46 16.31
C ILE A 183 7.44 3.72 15.75
N GLY A 184 7.93 4.21 14.61
CA GLY A 184 7.33 5.31 13.87
C GLY A 184 6.13 4.81 13.06
N VAL A 185 4.91 5.22 13.41
CA VAL A 185 3.68 4.73 12.78
C VAL A 185 2.72 5.86 12.41
N PRO A 186 1.97 5.75 11.30
CA PRO A 186 0.97 6.74 10.94
C PRO A 186 -0.22 6.67 11.92
N ALA A 187 -0.49 7.75 12.64
CA ALA A 187 -1.50 7.82 13.71
C ALA A 187 -2.89 7.32 13.28
N LYS A 188 -3.29 7.58 12.02
CA LYS A 188 -4.62 7.25 11.49
C LYS A 188 -4.75 5.85 10.90
N GLU A 189 -3.64 5.10 10.77
CA GLU A 189 -3.66 3.76 10.21
C GLU A 189 -3.98 2.71 11.28
N ARG A 190 -4.65 1.64 10.84
CA ARG A 190 -5.05 0.55 11.75
C ARG A 190 -4.10 -0.65 11.72
N LEU A 191 -3.30 -0.78 10.66
CA LEU A 191 -2.47 -1.96 10.47
C LEU A 191 -1.48 -2.17 11.61
N TRP A 192 -0.74 -1.14 12.00
CA TRP A 192 0.22 -1.23 13.07
C TRP A 192 -0.43 -1.59 14.43
N LYS A 193 -1.67 -1.10 14.68
CA LYS A 193 -2.44 -1.49 15.86
C LYS A 193 -2.78 -2.97 15.85
N ALA A 194 -3.24 -3.48 14.70
CA ALA A 194 -3.54 -4.90 14.53
C ALA A 194 -2.29 -5.76 14.70
N LEU A 195 -1.14 -5.32 14.19
CA LEU A 195 0.14 -6.01 14.37
C LEU A 195 0.55 -6.04 15.85
N LEU A 196 0.47 -4.92 16.58
CA LEU A 196 0.77 -4.91 18.01
C LEU A 196 -0.19 -5.77 18.81
N LEU A 197 -1.49 -5.74 18.51
CA LEU A 197 -2.49 -6.59 19.17
C LEU A 197 -2.27 -8.10 18.90
N SER A 198 -1.64 -8.47 17.78
CA SER A 198 -1.34 -9.88 17.48
C SER A 198 -0.35 -10.52 18.46
N PHE A 199 0.42 -9.73 19.18
CA PHE A 199 1.33 -10.21 20.22
C PHE A 199 0.64 -10.53 21.56
N GLY A 200 -0.62 -10.08 21.73
CA GLY A 200 -1.33 -10.23 23.00
C GLY A 200 -0.65 -9.45 24.14
N ASP A 201 -0.46 -10.10 25.29
CA ASP A 201 0.16 -9.51 26.48
C ASP A 201 1.70 -9.47 26.47
N ARG A 202 2.32 -10.08 25.45
CA ARG A 202 3.79 -10.15 25.32
C ARG A 202 4.43 -8.85 24.85
N VAL A 203 3.65 -7.94 24.26
CA VAL A 203 4.08 -6.62 23.84
C VAL A 203 3.18 -5.57 24.50
N LYS A 204 3.80 -4.59 25.14
CA LYS A 204 3.08 -3.52 25.85
C LYS A 204 3.42 -2.16 25.25
N VAL A 205 2.40 -1.43 24.88
CA VAL A 205 2.55 -0.01 24.53
C VAL A 205 2.72 0.78 25.82
N VAL A 206 3.80 1.54 25.93
CA VAL A 206 4.16 2.33 27.12
C VAL A 206 3.85 3.80 26.91
N ALA A 207 4.12 4.32 25.71
CA ALA A 207 3.87 5.71 25.36
C ALA A 207 3.50 5.85 23.86
N PRO A 208 2.73 6.84 23.49
CA PRO A 208 1.99 7.82 24.30
C PRO A 208 0.82 7.19 25.08
N GLU A 209 0.40 7.81 26.18
CA GLU A 209 -0.63 7.28 27.09
C GLU A 209 -2.00 7.04 26.41
N GLU A 210 -2.35 7.84 25.38
CA GLU A 210 -3.58 7.66 24.61
C GLU A 210 -3.63 6.30 23.90
N TYR A 211 -2.50 5.87 23.30
CA TYR A 211 -2.42 4.59 22.59
C TYR A 211 -2.25 3.40 23.52
N LYS A 212 -1.65 3.61 24.69
CA LYS A 212 -1.63 2.62 25.75
C LYS A 212 -3.06 2.22 26.15
N ARG A 213 -3.97 3.19 26.33
CA ARG A 213 -5.38 2.92 26.67
C ARG A 213 -6.19 2.30 25.53
N GLU A 214 -5.83 2.59 24.29
CA GLU A 214 -6.53 2.07 23.13
C GLU A 214 -6.19 0.60 22.82
N LEU A 215 -5.00 0.14 23.24
CA LEU A 215 -4.44 -1.18 22.90
C LEU A 215 -4.41 -2.17 24.08
N ILE A 216 -4.98 -1.80 25.23
CA ILE A 216 -5.22 -2.68 26.39
C ILE A 216 -6.68 -3.24 26.27
#